data_4f2745835b32a72b869fd8430aec6676
#
_entry.id   4f2745835b32a72b869fd8430aec6676
#
_cell.length_a   1.000
_cell.length_b   1.000
_cell.length_c   1.000
_cell.angle_alpha   90.00
_cell.angle_beta   90.00
_cell.angle_gamma   90.00
#
_symmetry.space_group_name_H-M   'P 1'
#
loop_
_entity.id
_entity.type
_entity.pdbx_description
1 polymer ?
#
loop_
_entity_poly.entity_id
_entity_poly.type
_entity_poly.pdbx_seq_one_letter_code
_entity_poly.pdbx_strand_id
1 'polypeptide(L)'
;TMHYDRVKYLSALRSVPDPEVSAAVLESAEYVYRNQAESAKAKEQNVGVRTQYVYSAARYHAGIASAEELMEALFQICEGGDLHDFSGDNIWAILYCPEYLLFYSKHLPPERQKALRPRLDEVLRRQREFLFLLPKNEYATQVSESVQAIASYVPEEDEGFSNRLLDYILACHPPTYVHSNMVAILARRVCEELLRKDPQRLRGVFGIQSVQEHEAELLESAYQSGLYHDLGKCMILSYVGLYTRRLLNEEFACIKLHTVFGCTLLSSLDMEDISSVSHYHHCTYDGTGGYPLLLTTCPQRVRPIVDMITVVDSLDAGTDNVGRSYA
;
A
#
# COMPACT_ATOMS: atom_id res chain seq x y z
N THR A 1 33.61 -9.34 -9.76
CA THR A 1 32.49 -8.72 -10.51
C THR A 1 31.42 -9.74 -10.82
N MET A 2 31.71 -10.84 -11.51
CA MET A 2 30.73 -11.88 -11.90
C MET A 2 29.82 -12.37 -10.75
N HIS A 3 30.37 -12.66 -9.58
CA HIS A 3 29.57 -13.10 -8.42
C HIS A 3 28.64 -12.00 -7.90
N TYR A 4 29.09 -10.75 -7.85
CA TYR A 4 28.24 -9.62 -7.47
C TYR A 4 27.12 -9.37 -8.47
N ASP A 5 27.38 -9.54 -9.77
CA ASP A 5 26.35 -9.37 -10.81
C ASP A 5 25.28 -10.46 -10.73
N ARG A 6 25.69 -11.72 -10.45
CA ARG A 6 24.74 -12.82 -10.19
C ARG A 6 23.90 -12.59 -8.94
N VAL A 7 24.50 -12.08 -7.87
CA VAL A 7 23.80 -11.75 -6.62
C VAL A 7 22.80 -10.63 -6.86
N LYS A 8 23.16 -9.59 -7.63
CA LYS A 8 22.22 -8.53 -8.04
C LYS A 8 21.08 -9.06 -8.87
N TYR A 9 21.37 -9.97 -9.80
CA TYR A 9 20.34 -10.61 -10.62
C TYR A 9 19.36 -11.43 -9.76
N LEU A 10 19.88 -12.17 -8.79
CA LEU A 10 19.03 -12.91 -7.84
C LEU A 10 18.16 -12.01 -6.98
N SER A 11 18.69 -10.89 -6.50
CA SER A 11 17.91 -9.95 -5.70
C SER A 11 16.78 -9.30 -6.51
N ALA A 12 16.87 -9.30 -7.85
CA ALA A 12 15.80 -8.89 -8.75
C ALA A 12 14.80 -10.02 -9.07
N LEU A 13 15.20 -11.30 -8.89
CA LEU A 13 14.32 -12.45 -9.10
C LEU A 13 13.77 -12.91 -7.74
N ARG A 14 12.47 -12.79 -7.57
CA ARG A 14 11.76 -13.27 -6.36
C ARG A 14 11.53 -14.77 -6.34
N SER A 15 11.77 -15.44 -7.45
CA SER A 15 11.73 -16.91 -7.56
C SER A 15 12.76 -17.37 -8.58
N VAL A 16 13.49 -18.43 -8.27
CA VAL A 16 14.43 -19.09 -9.19
C VAL A 16 13.89 -20.47 -9.49
N PRO A 17 13.26 -20.67 -10.64
CA PRO A 17 12.60 -21.94 -10.96
C PRO A 17 13.56 -23.06 -11.38
N ASP A 18 14.82 -22.73 -11.73
CA ASP A 18 15.79 -23.67 -12.29
C ASP A 18 16.85 -24.09 -11.24
N PRO A 19 17.00 -25.40 -10.95
CA PRO A 19 17.97 -25.90 -9.97
C PRO A 19 19.42 -25.56 -10.30
N GLU A 20 19.82 -25.55 -11.60
CA GLU A 20 21.19 -25.22 -12.00
C GLU A 20 21.46 -23.73 -11.78
N VAL A 21 20.50 -22.85 -12.09
CA VAL A 21 20.57 -21.42 -11.82
C VAL A 21 20.66 -21.21 -10.31
N SER A 22 19.84 -21.91 -9.53
CA SER A 22 19.84 -21.82 -8.06
C SER A 22 21.20 -22.20 -7.47
N ALA A 23 21.82 -23.27 -7.95
CA ALA A 23 23.14 -23.71 -7.51
C ALA A 23 24.24 -22.68 -7.84
N ALA A 24 24.24 -22.13 -9.06
CA ALA A 24 25.21 -21.12 -9.47
C ALA A 24 25.05 -19.79 -8.69
N VAL A 25 23.81 -19.47 -8.33
CA VAL A 25 23.52 -18.29 -7.50
C VAL A 25 23.96 -18.52 -6.05
N LEU A 26 23.72 -19.70 -5.50
CA LEU A 26 24.19 -20.07 -4.16
C LEU A 26 25.72 -19.95 -4.06
N GLU A 27 26.46 -20.55 -5.00
CA GLU A 27 27.93 -20.45 -5.05
C GLU A 27 28.39 -18.98 -5.04
N SER A 28 27.71 -18.14 -5.83
CA SER A 28 28.03 -16.71 -5.90
C SER A 28 27.67 -15.96 -4.61
N ALA A 29 26.55 -16.29 -3.99
CA ALA A 29 26.10 -15.70 -2.73
C ALA A 29 27.04 -16.12 -1.57
N GLU A 30 27.45 -17.36 -1.50
CA GLU A 30 28.43 -17.86 -0.54
C GLU A 30 29.79 -17.17 -0.68
N TYR A 31 30.26 -17.01 -1.91
CA TYR A 31 31.49 -16.29 -2.18
C TYR A 31 31.45 -14.84 -1.69
N VAL A 32 30.36 -14.13 -2.03
CA VAL A 32 30.18 -12.72 -1.62
C VAL A 32 30.04 -12.62 -0.10
N TYR A 33 29.24 -13.47 0.51
CA TYR A 33 29.05 -13.49 1.96
C TYR A 33 30.35 -13.74 2.70
N ARG A 34 31.11 -14.76 2.30
CA ARG A 34 32.41 -15.10 2.91
C ARG A 34 33.40 -13.95 2.84
N ASN A 35 33.55 -13.34 1.66
CA ASN A 35 34.47 -12.21 1.48
C ASN A 35 34.04 -10.99 2.32
N GLN A 36 32.76 -10.72 2.43
CA GLN A 36 32.27 -9.63 3.27
C GLN A 36 32.44 -9.96 4.76
N ALA A 37 32.21 -11.20 5.16
CA ALA A 37 32.40 -11.63 6.55
C ALA A 37 33.87 -11.51 6.99
N GLU A 38 34.80 -11.90 6.13
CA GLU A 38 36.25 -11.73 6.40
C GLU A 38 36.62 -10.23 6.51
N SER A 39 36.14 -9.41 5.58
CA SER A 39 36.37 -7.96 5.62
C SER A 39 35.72 -7.30 6.84
N ALA A 40 34.49 -7.69 7.19
CA ALA A 40 33.76 -7.17 8.33
C ALA A 40 34.46 -7.55 9.65
N LYS A 41 34.92 -8.80 9.78
CA LYS A 41 35.68 -9.25 10.94
C LYS A 41 36.97 -8.44 11.14
N ALA A 42 37.67 -8.14 10.05
CA ALA A 42 38.90 -7.33 10.10
C ALA A 42 38.62 -5.86 10.51
N LYS A 43 37.39 -5.37 10.35
CA LYS A 43 36.97 -4.01 10.69
C LYS A 43 36.11 -3.95 11.96
N GLU A 44 35.91 -5.07 12.65
CA GLU A 44 34.97 -5.19 13.78
C GLU A 44 33.54 -4.72 13.42
N GLN A 45 33.08 -5.05 12.22
CA GLN A 45 31.77 -4.72 11.67
C GLN A 45 30.94 -5.98 11.41
N ASN A 46 29.65 -5.82 11.17
CA ASN A 46 28.78 -6.90 10.73
C ASN A 46 28.76 -7.00 9.18
N VAL A 47 28.38 -8.15 8.67
CA VAL A 47 28.08 -8.32 7.25
C VAL A 47 26.86 -7.46 6.89
N GLY A 48 26.91 -6.72 5.78
CA GLY A 48 25.82 -5.86 5.34
C GLY A 48 24.50 -6.64 5.16
N VAL A 49 23.40 -6.03 5.54
CA VAL A 49 22.06 -6.68 5.61
C VAL A 49 21.58 -7.21 4.26
N ARG A 50 21.89 -6.52 3.17
CA ARG A 50 21.58 -7.01 1.81
C ARG A 50 22.31 -8.32 1.49
N THR A 51 23.55 -8.45 1.92
CA THR A 51 24.32 -9.68 1.70
C THR A 51 23.78 -10.81 2.56
N GLN A 52 23.38 -10.53 3.79
CA GLN A 52 22.72 -11.51 4.67
C GLN A 52 21.42 -12.01 4.03
N TYR A 53 20.59 -11.11 3.53
CA TYR A 53 19.35 -11.44 2.81
C TYR A 53 19.62 -12.34 1.60
N VAL A 54 20.50 -11.89 0.68
CA VAL A 54 20.77 -12.63 -0.55
C VAL A 54 21.33 -14.01 -0.27
N TYR A 55 22.19 -14.16 0.73
CA TYR A 55 22.73 -15.44 1.14
C TYR A 55 21.64 -16.37 1.70
N SER A 56 20.78 -15.86 2.56
CA SER A 56 19.66 -16.63 3.14
C SER A 56 18.65 -17.06 2.07
N ALA A 57 18.30 -16.15 1.15
CA ALA A 57 17.40 -16.44 0.04
C ALA A 57 18.00 -17.46 -0.94
N ALA A 58 19.29 -17.35 -1.25
CA ALA A 58 19.98 -18.31 -2.11
C ALA A 58 19.99 -19.72 -1.52
N ARG A 59 20.22 -19.87 -0.21
CA ARG A 59 20.13 -21.15 0.49
C ARG A 59 18.73 -21.75 0.44
N TYR A 60 17.71 -20.93 0.63
CA TYR A 60 16.31 -21.35 0.53
C TYR A 60 15.99 -21.85 -0.89
N HIS A 61 16.31 -21.07 -1.93
CA HIS A 61 16.05 -21.45 -3.32
C HIS A 61 16.86 -22.67 -3.79
N ALA A 62 18.01 -22.89 -3.20
CA ALA A 62 18.79 -24.12 -3.44
C ALA A 62 18.30 -25.34 -2.63
N GLY A 63 17.24 -25.20 -1.83
CA GLY A 63 16.68 -26.27 -1.00
C GLY A 63 17.56 -26.67 0.21
N ILE A 64 18.52 -25.82 0.59
CA ILE A 64 19.44 -26.08 1.73
C ILE A 64 18.83 -25.52 3.03
N ALA A 65 18.09 -24.42 2.95
CA ALA A 65 17.38 -23.83 4.08
C ALA A 65 15.87 -23.97 3.90
N SER A 66 15.15 -24.10 4.99
CA SER A 66 13.68 -24.08 5.00
C SER A 66 13.12 -22.67 4.85
N ALA A 67 11.81 -22.56 4.56
CA ALA A 67 11.12 -21.28 4.56
C ALA A 67 11.15 -20.61 5.95
N GLU A 68 11.05 -21.38 7.02
CA GLU A 68 11.16 -20.89 8.39
C GLU A 68 12.54 -20.29 8.69
N GLU A 69 13.62 -20.93 8.25
CA GLU A 69 14.99 -20.41 8.41
C GLU A 69 15.17 -19.08 7.64
N LEU A 70 14.62 -19.00 6.42
CA LEU A 70 14.64 -17.75 5.65
C LEU A 70 13.84 -16.67 6.36
N MET A 71 12.62 -16.98 6.81
CA MET A 71 11.77 -16.03 7.52
C MET A 71 12.45 -15.49 8.78
N GLU A 72 13.10 -16.37 9.57
CA GLU A 72 13.81 -15.95 10.78
C GLU A 72 14.98 -15.01 10.45
N ALA A 73 15.75 -15.30 9.39
CA ALA A 73 16.82 -14.42 8.95
C ALA A 73 16.29 -13.02 8.52
N LEU A 74 15.16 -12.98 7.81
CA LEU A 74 14.52 -11.74 7.40
C LEU A 74 13.97 -10.95 8.60
N PHE A 75 13.37 -11.63 9.57
CA PHE A 75 12.92 -10.99 10.81
C PHE A 75 14.09 -10.36 11.58
N GLN A 76 15.19 -11.08 11.72
CA GLN A 76 16.40 -10.56 12.38
C GLN A 76 16.92 -9.29 11.70
N ILE A 77 16.88 -9.24 10.36
CA ILE A 77 17.25 -8.04 9.60
C ILE A 77 16.28 -6.88 9.91
N CYS A 78 14.98 -7.10 9.80
CA CYS A 78 13.98 -6.04 10.01
C CYS A 78 13.95 -5.53 11.45
N GLU A 79 14.05 -6.43 12.42
CA GLU A 79 13.99 -6.12 13.85
C GLU A 79 15.28 -5.46 14.37
N GLY A 80 16.41 -5.81 13.75
CA GLY A 80 17.72 -5.25 14.08
C GLY A 80 17.92 -3.80 13.64
N GLY A 81 17.02 -3.25 12.80
CA GLY A 81 17.11 -1.87 12.34
C GLY A 81 16.86 -0.84 13.46
N ASP A 82 17.55 0.29 13.40
CA ASP A 82 17.37 1.44 14.29
C ASP A 82 16.57 2.54 13.59
N LEU A 83 15.46 3.00 14.20
CA LEU A 83 14.60 4.05 13.64
C LEU A 83 15.31 5.41 13.51
N HIS A 84 16.47 5.60 14.14
CA HIS A 84 17.22 6.84 14.12
C HIS A 84 18.54 6.74 13.33
N ASP A 85 18.85 5.60 12.74
CA ASP A 85 20.00 5.41 11.83
C ASP A 85 19.54 5.48 10.37
N PHE A 86 20.00 6.49 9.65
CA PHE A 86 19.72 6.70 8.22
C PHE A 86 20.82 6.18 7.30
N SER A 87 21.65 5.26 7.75
CA SER A 87 22.61 4.55 6.87
C SER A 87 21.89 3.70 5.83
N GLY A 88 22.54 3.48 4.68
CA GLY A 88 21.94 2.73 3.58
C GLY A 88 21.58 1.29 3.93
N ASP A 89 22.34 0.63 4.81
CA ASP A 89 22.02 -0.72 5.29
C ASP A 89 20.78 -0.71 6.20
N ASN A 90 20.67 0.27 7.08
CA ASN A 90 19.54 0.40 7.99
C ASN A 90 18.25 0.81 7.27
N ILE A 91 18.33 1.75 6.33
CA ILE A 91 17.19 2.08 5.44
C ILE A 91 16.71 0.82 4.73
N TRP A 92 17.63 0.01 4.22
CA TRP A 92 17.25 -1.22 3.54
C TRP A 92 16.57 -2.21 4.48
N ALA A 93 17.08 -2.39 5.70
CA ALA A 93 16.52 -3.29 6.69
C ALA A 93 15.07 -2.94 7.06
N ILE A 94 14.80 -1.64 7.28
CA ILE A 94 13.48 -1.20 7.77
C ILE A 94 12.49 -0.93 6.62
N LEU A 95 12.95 -0.38 5.49
CA LEU A 95 12.05 0.06 4.43
C LEU A 95 11.85 -0.98 3.33
N TYR A 96 12.91 -1.69 2.93
CA TYR A 96 12.86 -2.62 1.79
C TYR A 96 12.66 -4.08 2.20
N CYS A 97 13.30 -4.51 3.29
CA CYS A 97 13.26 -5.91 3.71
C CYS A 97 11.84 -6.42 4.06
N PRO A 98 10.93 -5.61 4.64
CA PRO A 98 9.54 -6.04 4.92
C PRO A 98 8.80 -6.58 3.69
N GLU A 99 9.05 -6.06 2.50
CA GLU A 99 8.44 -6.57 1.26
C GLU A 99 8.83 -8.03 0.99
N TYR A 100 10.11 -8.36 1.17
CA TYR A 100 10.58 -9.74 1.01
C TYR A 100 10.02 -10.65 2.10
N LEU A 101 9.92 -10.15 3.32
CA LEU A 101 9.30 -10.86 4.43
C LEU A 101 7.85 -11.26 4.10
N LEU A 102 7.05 -10.31 3.61
CA LEU A 102 5.68 -10.56 3.17
C LEU A 102 5.61 -11.54 1.99
N PHE A 103 6.51 -11.38 1.02
CA PHE A 103 6.56 -12.27 -0.14
C PHE A 103 6.81 -13.73 0.27
N TYR A 104 7.84 -13.98 1.08
CA TYR A 104 8.19 -15.34 1.49
C TYR A 104 7.24 -15.91 2.54
N SER A 105 6.55 -15.10 3.32
CA SER A 105 5.55 -15.58 4.27
C SER A 105 4.47 -16.45 3.60
N LYS A 106 4.13 -16.15 2.33
CA LYS A 106 3.18 -16.92 1.54
C LYS A 106 3.62 -18.37 1.25
N HIS A 107 4.90 -18.67 1.38
CA HIS A 107 5.44 -20.01 1.20
C HIS A 107 5.32 -20.88 2.47
N LEU A 108 4.90 -20.28 3.58
CA LEU A 108 4.64 -21.00 4.83
C LEU A 108 3.22 -21.60 4.85
N PRO A 109 3.01 -22.70 5.59
CA PRO A 109 1.68 -23.20 5.87
C PRO A 109 0.79 -22.13 6.55
N PRO A 110 -0.55 -22.12 6.30
CA PRO A 110 -1.45 -21.08 6.83
C PRO A 110 -1.37 -20.88 8.34
N GLU A 111 -1.24 -21.97 9.10
CA GLU A 111 -1.10 -21.93 10.56
C GLU A 111 0.17 -21.19 11.01
N ARG A 112 1.26 -21.35 10.26
CA ARG A 112 2.53 -20.66 10.54
C ARG A 112 2.43 -19.18 10.15
N GLN A 113 1.77 -18.87 9.03
CA GLN A 113 1.47 -17.47 8.66
C GLN A 113 0.69 -16.78 9.78
N LYS A 114 -0.37 -17.42 10.31
CA LYS A 114 -1.16 -16.88 11.41
C LYS A 114 -0.33 -16.69 12.69
N ALA A 115 0.55 -17.64 13.02
CA ALA A 115 1.42 -17.53 14.19
C ALA A 115 2.44 -16.39 14.11
N LEU A 116 2.94 -16.08 12.90
CA LEU A 116 3.92 -15.02 12.68
C LEU A 116 3.30 -13.63 12.51
N ARG A 117 1.99 -13.54 12.40
CA ARG A 117 1.27 -12.31 12.14
C ARG A 117 1.60 -11.17 13.11
N PRO A 118 1.57 -11.36 14.46
CA PRO A 118 1.90 -10.27 15.38
C PRO A 118 3.31 -9.70 15.16
N ARG A 119 4.25 -10.57 14.77
CA ARG A 119 5.62 -10.18 14.48
C ARG A 119 5.73 -9.41 13.16
N LEU A 120 4.98 -9.83 12.13
CA LEU A 120 4.85 -9.11 10.86
C LEU A 120 4.22 -7.72 11.05
N ASP A 121 3.15 -7.63 11.83
CA ASP A 121 2.49 -6.37 12.14
C ASP A 121 3.42 -5.38 12.83
N GLU A 122 4.28 -5.86 13.74
CA GLU A 122 5.29 -5.03 14.39
C GLU A 122 6.35 -4.52 13.40
N VAL A 123 6.83 -5.37 12.49
CA VAL A 123 7.77 -4.96 11.43
C VAL A 123 7.13 -3.87 10.55
N LEU A 124 5.87 -4.04 10.14
CA LEU A 124 5.15 -3.05 9.32
C LEU A 124 4.87 -1.75 10.10
N ARG A 125 4.60 -1.84 11.40
CA ARG A 125 4.47 -0.66 12.27
C ARG A 125 5.76 0.14 12.30
N ARG A 126 6.90 -0.51 12.50
CA ARG A 126 8.23 0.13 12.48
C ARG A 126 8.56 0.74 11.12
N GLN A 127 8.19 0.07 10.02
CA GLN A 127 8.35 0.63 8.67
C GLN A 127 7.58 1.95 8.53
N ARG A 128 6.31 2.01 8.97
CA ARG A 128 5.52 3.24 8.92
C ARG A 128 6.12 4.35 9.77
N GLU A 129 6.53 4.04 11.00
CA GLU A 129 7.21 5.03 11.88
C GLU A 129 8.47 5.59 11.22
N PHE A 130 9.29 4.72 10.63
CA PHE A 130 10.51 5.15 9.95
C PHE A 130 10.21 6.06 8.76
N LEU A 131 9.14 5.80 8.00
CA LEU A 131 8.72 6.64 6.88
C LEU A 131 8.38 8.09 7.29
N PHE A 132 7.86 8.30 8.51
CA PHE A 132 7.62 9.66 9.01
C PHE A 132 8.91 10.45 9.25
N LEU A 133 10.02 9.77 9.46
CA LEU A 133 11.32 10.37 9.71
C LEU A 133 12.11 10.66 8.43
N LEU A 134 11.75 10.02 7.30
CA LEU A 134 12.43 10.16 6.02
C LEU A 134 12.00 11.41 5.24
N PRO A 135 12.86 11.93 4.33
CA PRO A 135 12.47 12.99 3.40
C PRO A 135 11.26 12.58 2.57
N LYS A 136 10.29 13.47 2.46
CA LYS A 136 9.06 13.20 1.69
C LYS A 136 9.39 12.94 0.22
N ASN A 137 8.70 11.98 -0.36
CA ASN A 137 8.75 11.55 -1.76
C ASN A 137 10.03 10.83 -2.23
N GLU A 138 11.13 10.86 -1.50
CA GLU A 138 12.36 10.19 -1.90
C GLU A 138 12.18 8.67 -2.02
N TYR A 139 11.41 8.08 -1.10
CA TYR A 139 11.16 6.64 -1.03
C TYR A 139 9.74 6.23 -1.47
N ALA A 140 8.99 7.14 -2.08
CA ALA A 140 7.58 6.92 -2.43
C ALA A 140 7.36 5.70 -3.36
N THR A 141 8.27 5.46 -4.30
CA THR A 141 8.20 4.28 -5.19
C THR A 141 8.30 2.99 -4.39
N GLN A 142 9.27 2.90 -3.47
CA GLN A 142 9.45 1.72 -2.62
C GLN A 142 8.26 1.50 -1.69
N VAL A 143 7.69 2.57 -1.17
CA VAL A 143 6.46 2.48 -0.35
C VAL A 143 5.30 1.94 -1.18
N SER A 144 5.14 2.38 -2.42
CA SER A 144 4.10 1.85 -3.32
C SER A 144 4.29 0.35 -3.59
N GLU A 145 5.52 -0.12 -3.78
CA GLU A 145 5.83 -1.55 -3.93
C GLU A 145 5.53 -2.33 -2.65
N SER A 146 5.89 -1.79 -1.49
CA SER A 146 5.57 -2.38 -0.18
C SER A 146 4.05 -2.46 0.05
N VAL A 147 3.29 -1.42 -0.31
CA VAL A 147 1.83 -1.43 -0.22
C VAL A 147 1.21 -2.51 -1.10
N GLN A 148 1.72 -2.73 -2.31
CA GLN A 148 1.26 -3.83 -3.18
C GLN A 148 1.48 -5.20 -2.52
N ALA A 149 2.65 -5.40 -1.92
CA ALA A 149 2.96 -6.64 -1.20
C ALA A 149 2.05 -6.81 0.02
N ILE A 150 1.81 -5.74 0.77
CA ILE A 150 0.92 -5.70 1.95
C ILE A 150 -0.52 -6.02 1.53
N ALA A 151 -1.04 -5.35 0.49
CA ALA A 151 -2.40 -5.56 0.00
C ALA A 151 -2.66 -7.02 -0.44
N SER A 152 -1.64 -7.68 -0.98
CA SER A 152 -1.73 -9.09 -1.34
C SER A 152 -1.61 -10.07 -0.16
N TYR A 153 -1.32 -9.57 1.03
CA TYR A 153 -1.13 -10.33 2.27
C TYR A 153 -2.30 -10.19 3.25
N VAL A 154 -3.32 -9.40 2.92
CA VAL A 154 -4.44 -9.13 3.84
C VAL A 154 -5.05 -10.43 4.32
N PRO A 155 -5.09 -10.68 5.62
CA PRO A 155 -5.83 -11.80 6.16
C PRO A 155 -7.32 -11.45 6.27
N GLU A 156 -8.15 -12.45 6.14
CA GLU A 156 -9.61 -12.38 6.15
C GLU A 156 -10.25 -11.72 7.39
N GLU A 157 -9.48 -11.34 8.43
CA GLU A 157 -10.02 -10.87 9.71
C GLU A 157 -9.46 -9.51 10.17
N ASP A 158 -8.84 -8.70 9.27
CA ASP A 158 -8.19 -7.45 9.70
C ASP A 158 -9.01 -6.19 9.42
N GLU A 159 -9.95 -5.89 10.29
CA GLU A 159 -10.79 -4.68 10.23
C GLU A 159 -10.00 -3.34 10.22
N GLY A 160 -8.74 -3.35 10.63
CA GLY A 160 -7.89 -2.13 10.69
C GLY A 160 -6.99 -1.90 9.48
N PHE A 161 -7.00 -2.79 8.49
CA PHE A 161 -6.02 -2.76 7.40
C PHE A 161 -6.15 -1.52 6.49
N SER A 162 -7.36 -1.12 6.13
CA SER A 162 -7.61 0.08 5.32
C SER A 162 -7.07 1.35 6.00
N ASN A 163 -7.20 1.45 7.32
CA ASN A 163 -6.60 2.55 8.10
C ASN A 163 -5.07 2.53 8.06
N ARG A 164 -4.46 1.34 8.09
CA ARG A 164 -3.00 1.22 7.95
C ARG A 164 -2.50 1.67 6.58
N LEU A 165 -3.29 1.49 5.51
CA LEU A 165 -2.96 2.03 4.19
C LEU A 165 -3.04 3.56 4.15
N LEU A 166 -3.99 4.16 4.86
CA LEU A 166 -4.04 5.62 5.04
C LEU A 166 -2.80 6.16 5.76
N ASP A 167 -2.22 5.40 6.70
CA ASP A 167 -0.97 5.79 7.36
C ASP A 167 0.20 5.91 6.37
N TYR A 168 0.28 5.04 5.36
CA TYR A 168 1.28 5.18 4.29
C TYR A 168 1.05 6.43 3.44
N ILE A 169 -0.22 6.77 3.16
CA ILE A 169 -0.55 8.02 2.48
C ILE A 169 -0.15 9.21 3.36
N LEU A 170 -0.47 9.19 4.64
CA LEU A 170 -0.08 10.24 5.58
C LEU A 170 1.44 10.40 5.64
N ALA A 171 2.19 9.31 5.70
CA ALA A 171 3.65 9.35 5.76
C ALA A 171 4.27 9.94 4.49
N CYS A 172 3.78 9.59 3.31
CA CYS A 172 4.36 9.98 2.03
C CYS A 172 3.73 11.24 1.44
N HIS A 173 2.43 11.44 1.64
CA HIS A 173 1.68 12.56 1.07
C HIS A 173 0.58 13.08 2.01
N PRO A 174 0.93 13.80 3.08
CA PRO A 174 -0.03 14.36 4.04
C PRO A 174 -1.21 15.12 3.42
N PRO A 175 -1.06 15.91 2.32
CA PRO A 175 -2.20 16.59 1.71
C PRO A 175 -3.32 15.65 1.25
N THR A 176 -3.01 14.49 0.67
CA THR A 176 -4.04 13.49 0.30
C THR A 176 -4.74 12.93 1.53
N TYR A 177 -4.00 12.65 2.61
CA TYR A 177 -4.60 12.18 3.87
C TYR A 177 -5.58 13.20 4.45
N VAL A 178 -5.17 14.48 4.52
CA VAL A 178 -6.03 15.57 5.02
C VAL A 178 -7.27 15.72 4.14
N HIS A 179 -7.11 15.72 2.83
CA HIS A 179 -8.20 15.75 1.86
C HIS A 179 -9.21 14.60 2.08
N SER A 180 -8.74 13.36 2.19
CA SER A 180 -9.62 12.21 2.44
C SER A 180 -10.43 12.36 3.72
N ASN A 181 -9.82 12.87 4.80
CA ASN A 181 -10.53 13.15 6.04
C ASN A 181 -11.57 14.29 5.89
N MET A 182 -11.24 15.36 5.16
CA MET A 182 -12.19 16.45 4.89
C MET A 182 -13.38 15.96 4.05
N VAL A 183 -13.12 15.19 2.99
CA VAL A 183 -14.18 14.57 2.17
C VAL A 183 -15.05 13.66 3.02
N ALA A 184 -14.48 12.86 3.92
CA ALA A 184 -15.24 12.01 4.84
C ALA A 184 -16.20 12.82 5.75
N ILE A 185 -15.69 13.90 6.35
CA ILE A 185 -16.48 14.78 7.22
C ILE A 185 -17.61 15.45 6.41
N LEU A 186 -17.29 15.99 5.23
CA LEU A 186 -18.27 16.64 4.36
C LEU A 186 -19.33 15.65 3.87
N ALA A 187 -18.94 14.45 3.44
CA ALA A 187 -19.85 13.40 3.01
C ALA A 187 -20.84 13.03 4.11
N ARG A 188 -20.35 12.81 5.34
CA ARG A 188 -21.22 12.57 6.50
C ARG A 188 -22.21 13.71 6.72
N ARG A 189 -21.77 14.97 6.64
CA ARG A 189 -22.63 16.15 6.80
C ARG A 189 -23.69 16.26 5.71
N VAL A 190 -23.33 16.00 4.45
CA VAL A 190 -24.30 15.97 3.35
C VAL A 190 -25.30 14.84 3.54
N CYS A 191 -24.85 13.66 4.00
CA CYS A 191 -25.72 12.53 4.32
C CYS A 191 -26.73 12.89 5.45
N GLU A 192 -26.26 13.52 6.54
CA GLU A 192 -27.12 14.03 7.64
C GLU A 192 -28.22 14.96 7.10
N GLU A 193 -27.87 15.89 6.19
CA GLU A 193 -28.84 16.82 5.59
C GLU A 193 -29.81 16.11 4.64
N LEU A 194 -29.37 15.10 3.89
CA LEU A 194 -30.27 14.28 3.06
C LEU A 194 -31.22 13.46 3.91
N LEU A 195 -30.75 12.84 4.99
CA LEU A 195 -31.63 12.13 5.95
C LEU A 195 -32.71 13.03 6.53
N ARG A 196 -32.37 14.29 6.80
CA ARG A 196 -33.31 15.27 7.36
C ARG A 196 -34.31 15.80 6.32
N LYS A 197 -33.87 16.05 5.06
CA LYS A 197 -34.67 16.76 4.05
C LYS A 197 -35.36 15.84 3.05
N ASP A 198 -34.72 14.78 2.64
CA ASP A 198 -35.21 13.86 1.61
C ASP A 198 -34.62 12.44 1.79
N PRO A 199 -35.00 11.75 2.88
CA PRO A 199 -34.45 10.42 3.21
C PRO A 199 -34.73 9.37 2.12
N GLN A 200 -35.76 9.59 1.29
CA GLN A 200 -36.10 8.63 0.22
C GLN A 200 -34.99 8.50 -0.84
N ARG A 201 -34.15 9.49 -1.00
CA ARG A 201 -32.98 9.43 -1.91
C ARG A 201 -31.94 8.40 -1.45
N LEU A 202 -31.92 8.06 -0.17
CA LEU A 202 -30.97 7.11 0.40
C LEU A 202 -31.55 5.69 0.47
N ARG A 203 -32.80 5.50 0.08
CA ARG A 203 -33.42 4.17 0.06
C ARG A 203 -32.75 3.28 -0.97
N GLY A 204 -32.37 2.07 -0.54
CA GLY A 204 -31.68 1.08 -1.36
C GLY A 204 -30.15 1.28 -1.43
N VAL A 205 -29.63 2.38 -0.84
CA VAL A 205 -28.18 2.59 -0.72
C VAL A 205 -27.58 1.46 0.11
N PHE A 206 -26.55 0.84 -0.40
CA PHE A 206 -25.86 -0.32 0.21
C PHE A 206 -26.79 -1.48 0.60
N GLY A 207 -27.96 -1.57 -0.07
CA GLY A 207 -29.00 -2.57 0.21
C GLY A 207 -29.98 -2.17 1.32
N ILE A 208 -29.79 -1.03 1.97
CA ILE A 208 -30.62 -0.55 3.09
C ILE A 208 -31.99 -0.10 2.57
N GLN A 209 -33.06 -0.78 3.02
CA GLN A 209 -34.43 -0.48 2.61
C GLN A 209 -35.17 0.45 3.59
N SER A 210 -34.91 0.31 4.90
CA SER A 210 -35.47 1.14 5.96
C SER A 210 -34.45 2.19 6.41
N VAL A 211 -34.53 3.38 5.82
CA VAL A 211 -33.57 4.46 6.08
C VAL A 211 -33.60 4.90 7.55
N GLN A 212 -34.80 4.98 8.16
CA GLN A 212 -34.96 5.44 9.55
C GLN A 212 -34.36 4.47 10.58
N GLU A 213 -34.34 3.18 10.26
CA GLU A 213 -33.79 2.16 11.16
C GLU A 213 -32.26 2.05 11.05
N HIS A 214 -31.67 2.57 9.95
CA HIS A 214 -30.25 2.42 9.61
C HIS A 214 -29.54 3.76 9.39
N GLU A 215 -30.02 4.84 10.00
CA GLU A 215 -29.42 6.17 9.85
C GLU A 215 -27.93 6.19 10.25
N ALA A 216 -27.58 5.55 11.37
CA ALA A 216 -26.21 5.48 11.85
C ALA A 216 -25.28 4.73 10.87
N GLU A 217 -25.79 3.65 10.26
CA GLU A 217 -25.05 2.86 9.26
C GLU A 217 -24.85 3.66 7.98
N LEU A 218 -25.86 4.39 7.52
CA LEU A 218 -25.76 5.27 6.35
C LEU A 218 -24.74 6.40 6.57
N LEU A 219 -24.73 7.01 7.75
CA LEU A 219 -23.77 8.05 8.12
C LEU A 219 -22.33 7.51 8.17
N GLU A 220 -22.15 6.33 8.73
CA GLU A 220 -20.84 5.68 8.79
C GLU A 220 -20.37 5.28 7.39
N SER A 221 -21.25 4.70 6.57
CA SER A 221 -20.94 4.32 5.19
C SER A 221 -20.58 5.54 4.33
N ALA A 222 -21.27 6.68 4.49
CA ALA A 222 -20.91 7.92 3.82
C ALA A 222 -19.54 8.43 4.27
N TYR A 223 -19.26 8.38 5.57
CA TYR A 223 -17.96 8.76 6.13
C TYR A 223 -16.83 7.87 5.58
N GLN A 224 -16.98 6.56 5.65
CA GLN A 224 -15.97 5.61 5.14
C GLN A 224 -15.78 5.74 3.64
N SER A 225 -16.86 5.96 2.87
CA SER A 225 -16.75 6.21 1.43
C SER A 225 -15.90 7.45 1.13
N GLY A 226 -16.08 8.53 1.89
CA GLY A 226 -15.24 9.71 1.78
C GLY A 226 -13.80 9.47 2.22
N LEU A 227 -13.59 8.71 3.29
CA LEU A 227 -12.26 8.41 3.82
C LEU A 227 -11.42 7.57 2.84
N TYR A 228 -12.04 6.61 2.16
CA TYR A 228 -11.35 5.64 1.32
C TYR A 228 -11.49 5.88 -0.18
N HIS A 229 -12.20 6.93 -0.64
CA HIS A 229 -12.39 7.17 -2.08
C HIS A 229 -11.07 7.25 -2.84
N ASP A 230 -10.06 7.83 -2.22
CA ASP A 230 -8.71 8.06 -2.75
C ASP A 230 -7.66 7.05 -2.28
N LEU A 231 -8.06 5.96 -1.61
CA LEU A 231 -7.12 4.98 -1.04
C LEU A 231 -6.16 4.39 -2.09
N GLY A 232 -6.60 4.26 -3.33
CA GLY A 232 -5.77 3.79 -4.43
C GLY A 232 -4.55 4.67 -4.74
N LYS A 233 -4.48 5.90 -4.22
CA LYS A 233 -3.29 6.76 -4.35
C LYS A 233 -2.08 6.18 -3.62
N CYS A 234 -2.26 5.31 -2.63
CA CYS A 234 -1.15 4.61 -1.98
C CYS A 234 -0.32 3.75 -2.95
N MET A 235 -0.92 3.31 -4.07
CA MET A 235 -0.25 2.52 -5.11
C MET A 235 0.57 3.38 -6.09
N ILE A 236 0.42 4.69 -6.05
CA ILE A 236 1.01 5.65 -7.00
C ILE A 236 1.63 6.86 -6.31
N LEU A 237 2.11 6.70 -5.08
CA LEU A 237 2.66 7.79 -4.26
C LEU A 237 3.82 8.53 -4.95
N SER A 238 4.61 7.84 -5.78
CA SER A 238 5.68 8.44 -6.57
C SER A 238 5.18 9.51 -7.56
N TYR A 239 3.96 9.39 -8.06
CA TYR A 239 3.34 10.38 -8.96
C TYR A 239 2.58 11.46 -8.19
N VAL A 240 1.94 11.09 -7.10
CA VAL A 240 1.16 12.01 -6.26
C VAL A 240 2.03 13.09 -5.63
N GLY A 241 3.30 12.79 -5.33
CA GLY A 241 4.26 13.72 -4.74
C GLY A 241 4.90 14.73 -5.69
N LEU A 242 4.59 14.73 -7.00
CA LEU A 242 5.24 15.59 -8.01
C LEU A 242 4.65 17.02 -8.08
N TYR A 243 4.31 17.64 -6.97
CA TYR A 243 3.59 18.93 -6.94
C TYR A 243 4.44 20.19 -7.18
N THR A 244 5.74 20.06 -7.35
CA THR A 244 6.62 21.20 -7.55
C THR A 244 6.51 21.83 -8.95
N ARG A 245 5.78 21.18 -9.84
CA ARG A 245 5.54 21.62 -11.23
C ARG A 245 4.19 21.09 -11.73
N ARG A 246 3.73 21.63 -12.86
CA ARG A 246 2.59 21.06 -13.58
C ARG A 246 2.88 19.63 -14.03
N LEU A 247 1.94 18.73 -13.82
CA LEU A 247 2.01 17.35 -14.27
C LEU A 247 1.99 17.26 -15.80
N LEU A 248 2.76 16.31 -16.34
CA LEU A 248 2.62 15.91 -17.74
C LEU A 248 1.31 15.14 -17.93
N ASN A 249 0.82 15.06 -19.17
CA ASN A 249 -0.42 14.32 -19.48
C ASN A 249 -0.30 12.83 -19.10
N GLU A 250 0.87 12.25 -19.30
CA GLU A 250 1.18 10.85 -18.98
C GLU A 250 1.20 10.63 -17.47
N GLU A 251 1.73 11.56 -16.69
CA GLU A 251 1.75 11.50 -15.23
C GLU A 251 0.31 11.63 -14.69
N PHE A 252 -0.46 12.54 -15.26
CA PHE A 252 -1.87 12.69 -14.90
C PHE A 252 -2.70 11.44 -15.29
N ALA A 253 -2.38 10.79 -16.41
CA ALA A 253 -2.99 9.52 -16.78
C ALA A 253 -2.68 8.43 -15.73
N CYS A 254 -1.46 8.38 -15.18
CA CYS A 254 -1.11 7.48 -14.10
C CYS A 254 -1.90 7.79 -12.81
N ILE A 255 -2.05 9.08 -12.47
CA ILE A 255 -2.84 9.48 -11.30
C ILE A 255 -4.31 9.03 -11.41
N LYS A 256 -4.90 9.09 -12.59
CA LYS A 256 -6.28 8.60 -12.81
C LYS A 256 -6.48 7.13 -12.47
N LEU A 257 -5.41 6.31 -12.48
CA LEU A 257 -5.48 4.90 -12.13
C LEU A 257 -5.79 4.66 -10.65
N HIS A 258 -5.71 5.68 -9.78
CA HIS A 258 -6.07 5.51 -8.37
C HIS A 258 -7.50 4.98 -8.18
N THR A 259 -8.44 5.33 -9.06
CA THR A 259 -9.82 4.84 -8.99
C THR A 259 -9.90 3.33 -9.23
N VAL A 260 -9.08 2.81 -10.16
CA VAL A 260 -8.99 1.38 -10.46
C VAL A 260 -8.25 0.64 -9.33
N PHE A 261 -7.13 1.19 -8.88
CA PHE A 261 -6.36 0.60 -7.76
C PHE A 261 -7.16 0.60 -6.47
N GLY A 262 -7.86 1.69 -6.16
CA GLY A 262 -8.73 1.78 -4.99
C GLY A 262 -9.85 0.75 -5.03
N CYS A 263 -10.50 0.61 -6.18
CA CYS A 263 -11.52 -0.42 -6.40
C CYS A 263 -10.95 -1.82 -6.13
N THR A 264 -9.84 -2.19 -6.76
CA THR A 264 -9.22 -3.51 -6.59
C THR A 264 -8.81 -3.76 -5.13
N LEU A 265 -8.21 -2.76 -4.49
CA LEU A 265 -7.73 -2.86 -3.12
C LEU A 265 -8.89 -3.03 -2.13
N LEU A 266 -9.93 -2.20 -2.25
CA LEU A 266 -11.09 -2.25 -1.36
C LEU A 266 -11.93 -3.52 -1.57
N SER A 267 -12.04 -4.03 -2.82
CA SER A 267 -12.67 -5.33 -3.07
C SER A 267 -11.89 -6.49 -2.42
N SER A 268 -10.56 -6.41 -2.39
CA SER A 268 -9.75 -7.43 -1.70
C SER A 268 -9.90 -7.39 -0.16
N LEU A 269 -10.55 -6.35 0.37
CA LEU A 269 -10.87 -6.15 1.79
C LEU A 269 -12.36 -6.38 2.10
N ASP A 270 -13.10 -7.02 1.19
CA ASP A 270 -14.55 -7.26 1.30
C ASP A 270 -15.39 -5.96 1.47
N MET A 271 -14.86 -4.82 1.01
CA MET A 271 -15.53 -3.51 1.06
C MET A 271 -16.17 -3.15 -0.29
N GLU A 272 -16.99 -4.02 -0.86
CA GLU A 272 -17.50 -3.97 -2.25
C GLU A 272 -18.24 -2.67 -2.59
N ASP A 273 -19.07 -2.14 -1.69
CA ASP A 273 -19.82 -0.92 -1.95
C ASP A 273 -18.92 0.31 -1.94
N ILE A 274 -17.96 0.38 -1.01
CA ILE A 274 -16.97 1.46 -0.94
C ILE A 274 -15.98 1.35 -2.12
N SER A 275 -15.62 0.13 -2.52
CA SER A 275 -14.83 -0.15 -3.73
C SER A 275 -15.50 0.48 -4.96
N SER A 276 -16.82 0.27 -5.09
CA SER A 276 -17.59 0.89 -6.17
C SER A 276 -17.57 2.42 -6.08
N VAL A 277 -17.68 3.00 -4.90
CA VAL A 277 -17.57 4.47 -4.72
C VAL A 277 -16.20 4.96 -5.18
N SER A 278 -15.11 4.31 -4.73
CA SER A 278 -13.74 4.64 -5.16
C SER A 278 -13.58 4.55 -6.69
N HIS A 279 -14.26 3.59 -7.33
CA HIS A 279 -14.17 3.41 -8.77
C HIS A 279 -14.87 4.51 -9.58
N TYR A 280 -16.04 4.98 -9.11
CA TYR A 280 -16.92 5.84 -9.89
C TYR A 280 -16.90 7.34 -9.52
N HIS A 281 -16.22 7.75 -8.44
CA HIS A 281 -16.30 9.12 -7.92
C HIS A 281 -15.82 10.23 -8.88
N HIS A 282 -15.04 9.88 -9.91
CA HIS A 282 -14.63 10.79 -10.97
C HIS A 282 -15.38 10.60 -12.30
N CYS A 283 -16.40 9.75 -12.33
CA CYS A 283 -17.25 9.60 -13.50
C CYS A 283 -18.33 10.69 -13.53
N THR A 284 -18.63 11.25 -14.70
CA THR A 284 -19.74 12.20 -14.83
C THR A 284 -21.08 11.54 -14.53
N TYR A 285 -22.03 12.34 -14.04
CA TYR A 285 -23.36 11.87 -13.64
C TYR A 285 -24.08 11.14 -14.78
N ASP A 286 -23.97 11.63 -16.02
CA ASP A 286 -24.58 11.07 -17.22
C ASP A 286 -23.80 9.89 -17.83
N GLY A 287 -22.63 9.56 -17.26
CA GLY A 287 -21.78 8.47 -17.74
C GLY A 287 -21.05 8.76 -19.06
N THR A 288 -21.08 10.03 -19.54
CA THR A 288 -20.47 10.38 -20.84
C THR A 288 -19.00 10.78 -20.72
N GLY A 289 -18.47 10.94 -19.52
CA GLY A 289 -17.10 11.42 -19.29
C GLY A 289 -16.54 11.04 -17.92
N GLY A 290 -15.41 11.68 -17.60
CA GLY A 290 -14.68 11.37 -16.38
C GLY A 290 -13.71 10.22 -16.56
N TYR A 291 -13.33 9.58 -15.44
CA TYR A 291 -12.46 8.41 -15.44
C TYR A 291 -12.75 7.50 -14.24
N PRO A 292 -12.40 6.19 -14.34
CA PRO A 292 -11.93 5.53 -15.55
C PRO A 292 -13.01 5.52 -16.65
N LEU A 293 -12.60 5.43 -17.92
CA LEU A 293 -13.56 5.20 -19.01
C LEU A 293 -14.09 3.79 -18.89
N LEU A 294 -15.37 3.65 -18.56
CA LEU A 294 -15.99 2.38 -18.23
C LEU A 294 -16.96 1.93 -19.31
N LEU A 295 -17.02 0.62 -19.51
CA LEU A 295 -18.07 -0.05 -20.29
C LEU A 295 -19.32 -0.35 -19.45
N THR A 296 -19.24 -0.12 -18.12
CA THR A 296 -20.29 -0.41 -17.14
C THR A 296 -20.79 0.86 -16.48
N THR A 297 -22.07 0.90 -16.15
CA THR A 297 -22.71 2.00 -15.43
C THR A 297 -22.55 1.83 -13.93
N CYS A 298 -22.49 2.95 -13.21
CA CYS A 298 -22.45 2.95 -11.74
C CYS A 298 -23.70 2.21 -11.18
N PRO A 299 -23.51 1.23 -10.28
CA PRO A 299 -24.61 0.51 -9.67
C PRO A 299 -25.56 1.45 -8.91
N GLN A 300 -26.88 1.28 -9.08
CA GLN A 300 -27.89 2.14 -8.46
C GLN A 300 -27.79 2.16 -6.92
N ARG A 301 -27.38 1.05 -6.31
CA ARG A 301 -27.26 0.93 -4.85
C ARG A 301 -26.13 1.77 -4.23
N VAL A 302 -25.15 2.23 -5.03
CA VAL A 302 -24.07 3.10 -4.56
C VAL A 302 -24.17 4.51 -5.14
N ARG A 303 -24.98 4.71 -6.15
CA ARG A 303 -25.07 5.96 -6.91
C ARG A 303 -25.27 7.21 -6.06
N PRO A 304 -26.19 7.27 -5.06
CA PRO A 304 -26.35 8.45 -4.23
C PRO A 304 -25.09 8.84 -3.45
N ILE A 305 -24.33 7.83 -3.01
CA ILE A 305 -23.06 8.06 -2.29
C ILE A 305 -21.98 8.51 -3.28
N VAL A 306 -21.88 7.89 -4.46
CA VAL A 306 -20.94 8.33 -5.51
C VAL A 306 -21.16 9.79 -5.86
N ASP A 307 -22.41 10.21 -6.12
CA ASP A 307 -22.74 11.60 -6.46
C ASP A 307 -22.37 12.55 -5.31
N MET A 308 -22.62 12.16 -4.07
CA MET A 308 -22.22 12.88 -2.87
C MET A 308 -20.70 13.07 -2.81
N ILE A 309 -19.94 11.97 -2.94
CA ILE A 309 -18.47 11.99 -2.90
C ILE A 309 -17.92 12.84 -4.03
N THR A 310 -18.42 12.71 -5.28
CA THR A 310 -17.99 13.51 -6.42
C THR A 310 -18.13 15.02 -6.14
N VAL A 311 -19.23 15.43 -5.49
CA VAL A 311 -19.47 16.85 -5.18
C VAL A 311 -18.54 17.34 -4.06
N VAL A 312 -18.42 16.59 -2.96
CA VAL A 312 -17.64 17.04 -1.81
C VAL A 312 -16.13 16.94 -2.07
N ASP A 313 -15.67 15.96 -2.86
CA ASP A 313 -14.30 15.87 -3.35
C ASP A 313 -13.94 17.09 -4.20
N SER A 314 -14.79 17.43 -5.19
CA SER A 314 -14.58 18.62 -6.04
C SER A 314 -14.61 19.91 -5.22
N LEU A 315 -15.47 20.00 -4.20
CA LEU A 315 -15.57 21.16 -3.33
C LEU A 315 -14.28 21.33 -2.51
N ASP A 316 -13.83 20.28 -1.83
CA ASP A 316 -12.61 20.34 -1.03
C ASP A 316 -11.40 20.63 -1.92
N ALA A 317 -11.26 19.90 -3.03
CA ALA A 317 -10.17 20.12 -3.99
C ALA A 317 -10.16 21.55 -4.58
N GLY A 318 -11.30 22.16 -4.79
CA GLY A 318 -11.42 23.53 -5.33
C GLY A 318 -11.22 24.64 -4.30
N THR A 319 -11.39 24.35 -3.01
CA THR A 319 -11.27 25.32 -1.91
C THR A 319 -10.02 25.13 -1.07
N ASP A 320 -9.32 24.02 -1.24
CA ASP A 320 -8.13 23.67 -0.50
C ASP A 320 -6.91 24.50 -0.93
N ASN A 321 -6.23 25.09 0.05
CA ASN A 321 -5.05 25.94 -0.14
C ASN A 321 -3.74 25.17 0.07
N VAL A 322 -3.75 23.85 0.04
CA VAL A 322 -2.57 22.99 0.33
C VAL A 322 -1.59 22.88 -0.86
N GLY A 323 -1.50 23.91 -1.70
CA GLY A 323 -0.48 24.02 -2.73
C GLY A 323 -0.77 23.23 -4.02
N ARG A 324 -2.02 22.84 -4.27
CA ARG A 324 -2.45 22.39 -5.59
C ARG A 324 -2.53 23.59 -6.52
N SER A 325 -1.51 23.81 -7.35
CA SER A 325 -1.62 24.82 -8.41
C SER A 325 -2.57 24.31 -9.49
N TYR A 326 -3.85 24.63 -9.35
CA TYR A 326 -4.78 24.59 -10.48
C TYR A 326 -4.47 25.79 -11.36
N ALA A 327 -3.74 25.57 -12.45
CA ALA A 327 -3.60 26.54 -13.52
C ALA A 327 -4.61 26.21 -14.62
#